data_df19e7d146d64e22e656e29ed6e471af
#
_entry.id   df19e7d146d64e22e656e29ed6e471af
#
_cell.length_a   1.000
_cell.length_b   1.000
_cell.length_c   1.000
_cell.angle_alpha   90.00
_cell.angle_beta   90.00
_cell.angle_gamma   90.00
#
_symmetry.space_group_name_H-M   'P 1'
#
loop_
_entity.id
_entity.type
_entity.pdbx_description
1 polymer ?
#
loop_
_entity_poly.entity_id
_entity_poly.type
_entity_poly.pdbx_seq_one_letter_code
_entity_poly.pdbx_strand_id
1 'polypeptide(L)'
;MAMIRHSNSRRVLVAHNVSRGNSGGMARLMESIHTELESFGWKTEYFTADDMPASGGQRYRRYAFTWFARRRAREAFLRGEPFDVINIHEPSGAAIVLGRSRMGGPAVVAMSHGLEQRYWELRLRKDPPGPDPPTWKTRLLFPATSLWQSRFTLRRADHVFCLNEEDKSFLADRFHLHPENITRVFPAAGPEFSSAANRRNYDRPCNRVLFSGTWIERKGIRQVIEVFSVLSGRHPSMRLGILGAGVPASSVLADFSASLHSRITVHPPLSHPDCAEALLGYDVFLSPSFFEGTPLALIEAMCTGIPVVTTATCGMKDVVEDGRNGLLVAPGNSGAIVRSVELLINDSSLRRRLGKQAAEDAARKYTWRAAAEIVNAAYSGLLKSKADHR
;
A
#
# COMPACT_ATOMS: atom_id res chain seq x y z
N MET A 1 33.30 -10.94 -25.82
CA MET A 1 32.82 -12.33 -25.83
C MET A 1 31.35 -12.27 -25.49
N ALA A 2 30.47 -12.33 -26.49
CA ALA A 2 29.01 -12.27 -26.27
C ALA A 2 28.55 -13.62 -25.66
N MET A 3 28.14 -13.59 -24.42
CA MET A 3 27.46 -14.75 -23.79
C MET A 3 26.14 -15.01 -24.53
N ILE A 4 26.05 -16.14 -25.21
CA ILE A 4 24.82 -16.63 -25.84
C ILE A 4 23.84 -16.93 -24.70
N ARG A 5 22.75 -16.15 -24.61
CA ARG A 5 21.63 -16.41 -23.69
C ARG A 5 20.91 -17.70 -24.14
N HIS A 6 20.99 -18.75 -23.37
CA HIS A 6 20.26 -20.02 -23.58
C HIS A 6 18.93 -20.08 -22.80
N SER A 7 18.29 -18.96 -22.45
CA SER A 7 16.98 -19.01 -21.80
C SER A 7 16.12 -17.85 -22.30
N ASN A 8 14.96 -18.19 -22.87
CA ASN A 8 13.97 -17.24 -23.42
C ASN A 8 13.20 -16.47 -22.30
N SER A 9 13.49 -16.72 -21.02
CA SER A 9 12.79 -16.09 -19.90
C SER A 9 13.53 -14.86 -19.37
N ARG A 10 12.84 -13.72 -19.29
CA ARG A 10 13.33 -12.49 -18.66
C ARG A 10 13.36 -12.67 -17.15
N ARG A 11 14.40 -12.18 -16.49
CA ARG A 11 14.58 -12.36 -15.04
C ARG A 11 14.47 -11.04 -14.30
N VAL A 12 13.69 -11.02 -13.22
CA VAL A 12 13.57 -9.88 -12.31
C VAL A 12 13.95 -10.27 -10.88
N LEU A 13 14.79 -9.44 -10.25
CA LEU A 13 15.04 -9.50 -8.81
C LEU A 13 14.14 -8.47 -8.12
N VAL A 14 13.28 -8.94 -7.22
CA VAL A 14 12.45 -8.08 -6.38
C VAL A 14 13.06 -8.03 -4.98
N ALA A 15 13.51 -6.85 -4.58
CA ALA A 15 14.22 -6.68 -3.31
C ALA A 15 13.48 -5.74 -2.36
N HIS A 16 13.02 -6.26 -1.23
CA HIS A 16 12.30 -5.52 -0.19
C HIS A 16 12.66 -5.97 1.22
N ASN A 17 12.80 -5.02 2.12
CA ASN A 17 13.18 -5.27 3.51
C ASN A 17 11.98 -5.64 4.41
N VAL A 18 11.13 -6.56 3.94
CA VAL A 18 9.99 -7.14 4.67
C VAL A 18 10.13 -8.66 4.60
N SER A 19 9.79 -9.36 5.67
CA SER A 19 9.82 -10.84 5.71
C SER A 19 8.73 -11.44 4.83
N ARG A 20 8.99 -12.63 4.22
CA ARG A 20 8.05 -13.36 3.35
C ARG A 20 6.87 -13.79 4.19
N GLY A 21 6.59 -14.06 5.15
CA GLY A 21 5.39 -14.41 5.92
C GLY A 21 4.58 -13.20 6.40
N ASN A 22 5.00 -11.99 6.03
CA ASN A 22 4.28 -10.78 6.44
C ASN A 22 3.04 -10.59 5.56
N SER A 23 1.87 -10.74 6.15
CA SER A 23 0.57 -10.50 5.50
C SER A 23 0.27 -9.03 5.19
N GLY A 24 1.24 -8.13 5.32
CA GLY A 24 1.07 -6.70 5.04
C GLY A 24 0.79 -6.41 3.56
N GLY A 25 -0.01 -5.38 3.30
CA GLY A 25 -0.46 -5.01 1.94
C GLY A 25 0.68 -4.80 0.93
N MET A 26 1.87 -4.37 1.38
CA MET A 26 3.04 -4.19 0.52
C MET A 26 3.58 -5.52 -0.03
N ALA A 27 3.82 -6.51 0.83
CA ALA A 27 4.33 -7.81 0.41
C ALA A 27 3.34 -8.48 -0.56
N ARG A 28 2.06 -8.43 -0.22
CA ARG A 28 0.97 -8.97 -1.05
C ARG A 28 0.89 -8.31 -2.42
N LEU A 29 0.93 -6.98 -2.49
CA LEU A 29 0.94 -6.25 -3.77
C LEU A 29 2.01 -6.81 -4.70
N MET A 30 3.21 -7.01 -4.17
CA MET A 30 4.35 -7.42 -4.96
C MET A 30 4.29 -8.86 -5.40
N GLU A 31 3.97 -9.76 -4.48
CA GLU A 31 3.83 -11.18 -4.78
C GLU A 31 2.74 -11.39 -5.84
N SER A 32 1.58 -10.75 -5.68
CA SER A 32 0.48 -10.90 -6.63
C SER A 32 0.80 -10.35 -8.02
N ILE A 33 1.41 -9.16 -8.13
CA ILE A 33 1.84 -8.61 -9.42
C ILE A 33 2.87 -9.51 -10.09
N HIS A 34 3.87 -9.99 -9.36
CA HIS A 34 4.95 -10.77 -9.94
C HIS A 34 4.52 -12.21 -10.26
N THR A 35 3.54 -12.78 -9.56
CA THR A 35 2.90 -14.03 -9.95
C THR A 35 2.20 -13.89 -11.31
N GLU A 36 1.46 -12.81 -11.52
CA GLU A 36 0.85 -12.53 -12.83
C GLU A 36 1.90 -12.29 -13.93
N LEU A 37 3.05 -11.69 -13.59
CA LEU A 37 4.14 -11.44 -14.54
C LEU A 37 4.75 -12.72 -15.12
N GLU A 38 4.62 -13.87 -14.45
CA GLU A 38 5.05 -15.16 -14.98
C GLU A 38 4.34 -15.50 -16.30
N SER A 39 3.05 -15.14 -16.44
CA SER A 39 2.28 -15.33 -17.66
C SER A 39 2.78 -14.46 -18.84
N PHE A 40 3.59 -13.43 -18.57
CA PHE A 40 4.26 -12.58 -19.56
C PHE A 40 5.71 -13.02 -19.84
N GLY A 41 6.14 -14.17 -19.31
CA GLY A 41 7.47 -14.73 -19.52
C GLY A 41 8.55 -14.17 -18.60
N TRP A 42 8.19 -13.59 -17.46
CA TRP A 42 9.12 -13.16 -16.43
C TRP A 42 9.35 -14.27 -15.41
N LYS A 43 10.61 -14.46 -15.00
CA LYS A 43 11.00 -15.30 -13.87
C LYS A 43 11.39 -14.41 -12.72
N THR A 44 10.59 -14.45 -11.64
CA THR A 44 10.82 -13.62 -10.46
C THR A 44 11.67 -14.33 -9.43
N GLU A 45 12.62 -13.61 -8.87
CA GLU A 45 13.38 -13.99 -7.70
C GLU A 45 13.24 -12.91 -6.63
N TYR A 46 13.02 -13.31 -5.37
CA TYR A 46 12.87 -12.40 -4.25
C TYR A 46 14.13 -12.37 -3.39
N PHE A 47 14.51 -11.17 -2.97
CA PHE A 47 15.46 -10.94 -1.89
C PHE A 47 14.77 -10.14 -0.79
N THR A 48 14.61 -10.75 0.38
CA THR A 48 13.75 -10.24 1.46
C THR A 48 14.54 -10.04 2.75
N ALA A 49 13.89 -9.55 3.80
CA ALA A 49 14.50 -9.45 5.12
C ALA A 49 14.96 -10.82 5.66
N ASP A 50 14.33 -11.92 5.23
CA ASP A 50 14.68 -13.28 5.69
C ASP A 50 15.97 -13.80 5.06
N ASP A 51 16.36 -13.27 3.89
CA ASP A 51 17.60 -13.61 3.21
C ASP A 51 18.83 -12.86 3.80
N MET A 52 18.58 -11.98 4.80
CA MET A 52 19.64 -11.27 5.51
C MET A 52 20.28 -12.13 6.60
N PRO A 53 21.59 -11.99 6.83
CA PRO A 53 22.26 -12.66 7.96
C PRO A 53 21.55 -12.38 9.28
N ALA A 54 21.43 -13.41 10.12
CA ALA A 54 20.82 -13.30 11.44
C ALA A 54 21.60 -12.37 12.40
N SER A 55 22.89 -12.18 12.14
CA SER A 55 23.78 -11.32 12.92
C SER A 55 23.49 -9.85 12.68
N GLY A 56 23.45 -9.06 13.75
CA GLY A 56 23.20 -7.61 13.72
C GLY A 56 21.79 -7.24 14.17
N GLY A 57 21.69 -6.11 14.88
CA GLY A 57 20.42 -5.56 15.33
C GLY A 57 19.54 -5.10 14.14
N GLN A 58 18.25 -4.95 14.41
CA GLN A 58 17.25 -4.58 13.39
C GLN A 58 17.62 -3.30 12.58
N ARG A 59 18.27 -2.32 13.23
CA ARG A 59 18.75 -1.11 12.54
C ARG A 59 19.86 -1.42 11.54
N TYR A 60 20.86 -2.24 11.92
CA TYR A 60 21.92 -2.65 11.03
C TYR A 60 21.36 -3.38 9.79
N ARG A 61 20.48 -4.34 9.99
CA ARG A 61 19.85 -5.10 8.92
C ARG A 61 19.13 -4.18 7.92
N ARG A 62 18.41 -3.17 8.41
CA ARG A 62 17.69 -2.20 7.55
C ARG A 62 18.65 -1.44 6.63
N TYR A 63 19.79 -0.97 7.13
CA TYR A 63 20.74 -0.20 6.29
C TYR A 63 21.66 -1.07 5.46
N ALA A 64 22.01 -2.25 5.93
CA ALA A 64 22.83 -3.20 5.20
C ALA A 64 22.08 -3.89 4.05
N PHE A 65 20.75 -3.95 4.11
CA PHE A 65 19.89 -4.64 3.14
C PHE A 65 20.25 -4.32 1.69
N THR A 66 20.43 -3.06 1.34
CA THR A 66 20.76 -2.62 -0.02
C THR A 66 22.09 -3.19 -0.53
N TRP A 67 23.09 -3.41 0.34
CA TRP A 67 24.37 -4.02 0.02
C TRP A 67 24.26 -5.52 -0.23
N PHE A 68 23.46 -6.21 0.56
CA PHE A 68 23.21 -7.65 0.37
C PHE A 68 22.38 -7.91 -0.89
N ALA A 69 21.38 -7.11 -1.17
CA ALA A 69 20.61 -7.18 -2.42
C ALA A 69 21.51 -6.95 -3.65
N ARG A 70 22.41 -5.97 -3.58
CA ARG A 70 23.44 -5.76 -4.62
C ARG A 70 24.36 -6.95 -4.77
N ARG A 71 24.83 -7.54 -3.65
CA ARG A 71 25.67 -8.74 -3.67
C ARG A 71 24.94 -9.90 -4.35
N ARG A 72 23.65 -10.12 -4.04
CA ARG A 72 22.81 -11.15 -4.68
C ARG A 72 22.74 -10.96 -6.19
N ALA A 73 22.52 -9.74 -6.67
CA ALA A 73 22.50 -9.43 -8.10
C ALA A 73 23.87 -9.70 -8.76
N ARG A 74 24.97 -9.34 -8.10
CA ARG A 74 26.34 -9.61 -8.60
C ARG A 74 26.65 -11.10 -8.66
N GLU A 75 26.25 -11.88 -7.64
CA GLU A 75 26.45 -13.34 -7.64
C GLU A 75 25.69 -14.01 -8.78
N ALA A 76 24.47 -13.59 -9.08
CA ALA A 76 23.73 -14.07 -10.24
C ALA A 76 24.45 -13.75 -11.57
N PHE A 77 24.97 -12.54 -11.71
CA PHE A 77 25.77 -12.15 -12.88
C PHE A 77 27.01 -13.01 -13.04
N LEU A 78 27.77 -13.28 -11.97
CA LEU A 78 28.99 -14.10 -12.01
C LEU A 78 28.70 -15.57 -12.35
N ARG A 79 27.51 -16.08 -12.04
CA ARG A 79 27.07 -17.41 -12.42
C ARG A 79 26.57 -17.52 -13.87
N GLY A 80 26.58 -16.41 -14.63
CA GLY A 80 26.05 -16.38 -15.99
C GLY A 80 24.52 -16.25 -16.08
N GLU A 81 23.86 -15.95 -14.97
CA GLU A 81 22.41 -15.80 -14.84
C GLU A 81 22.01 -14.37 -14.44
N PRO A 82 22.39 -13.34 -15.19
CA PRO A 82 22.09 -11.96 -14.82
C PRO A 82 20.59 -11.70 -14.77
N PHE A 83 20.17 -10.78 -13.88
CA PHE A 83 18.85 -10.20 -13.93
C PHE A 83 18.76 -9.18 -15.05
N ASP A 84 17.59 -9.09 -15.69
CA ASP A 84 17.27 -8.05 -16.67
C ASP A 84 16.78 -6.78 -15.98
N VAL A 85 16.01 -6.96 -14.88
CA VAL A 85 15.46 -5.90 -14.06
C VAL A 85 15.76 -6.18 -12.58
N ILE A 86 16.08 -5.12 -11.83
CA ILE A 86 16.09 -5.14 -10.36
C ILE A 86 15.01 -4.17 -9.89
N ASN A 87 13.95 -4.68 -9.28
CA ASN A 87 12.90 -3.90 -8.65
C ASN A 87 13.20 -3.77 -7.16
N ILE A 88 13.53 -2.55 -6.73
CA ILE A 88 13.92 -2.24 -5.36
C ILE A 88 12.86 -1.38 -4.68
N HIS A 89 12.53 -1.70 -3.44
CA HIS A 89 11.51 -0.99 -2.70
C HIS A 89 12.09 0.09 -1.78
N GLU A 90 11.44 1.25 -1.78
CA GLU A 90 11.78 2.37 -0.91
C GLU A 90 11.76 1.95 0.58
N PRO A 91 12.69 2.43 1.41
CA PRO A 91 13.80 3.37 1.11
C PRO A 91 15.10 2.70 0.64
N SER A 92 15.15 1.40 0.43
CA SER A 92 16.35 0.57 0.39
C SER A 92 16.86 0.32 -1.04
N GLY A 93 17.62 1.22 -1.63
CA GLY A 93 18.14 1.00 -2.99
C GLY A 93 19.50 1.61 -3.28
N ALA A 94 20.05 2.38 -2.35
CA ALA A 94 21.23 3.22 -2.61
C ALA A 94 22.45 2.46 -3.13
N ALA A 95 22.79 1.29 -2.55
CA ALA A 95 23.95 0.52 -3.00
C ALA A 95 23.77 -0.10 -4.40
N ILE A 96 22.53 -0.43 -4.79
CA ILE A 96 22.22 -0.97 -6.10
C ILE A 96 22.48 0.11 -7.17
N VAL A 97 21.93 1.31 -6.98
CA VAL A 97 22.09 2.40 -7.94
C VAL A 97 23.52 2.99 -7.97
N LEU A 98 24.27 2.94 -6.83
CA LEU A 98 25.69 3.32 -6.78
C LEU A 98 26.59 2.42 -7.62
N GLY A 99 26.28 1.13 -7.63
CA GLY A 99 27.16 0.13 -8.21
C GLY A 99 26.83 -0.30 -9.62
N ARG A 100 25.85 0.34 -10.27
CA ARG A 100 25.48 -0.04 -11.63
C ARG A 100 26.40 0.59 -12.67
N SER A 101 26.76 -0.20 -13.68
CA SER A 101 27.30 0.34 -14.91
C SER A 101 26.16 0.95 -15.73
N ARG A 102 26.37 2.15 -16.28
CA ARG A 102 25.41 2.78 -17.20
C ARG A 102 25.34 2.02 -18.54
N MET A 103 26.37 1.27 -18.87
CA MET A 103 26.44 0.47 -20.09
C MET A 103 26.39 -1.03 -19.73
N GLY A 104 25.27 -1.68 -20.01
CA GLY A 104 25.15 -3.14 -20.00
C GLY A 104 24.68 -3.82 -18.73
N GLY A 105 24.34 -3.09 -17.65
CA GLY A 105 23.76 -3.67 -16.42
C GLY A 105 22.23 -3.82 -16.47
N PRO A 106 21.62 -4.48 -15.43
CA PRO A 106 20.17 -4.59 -15.31
C PRO A 106 19.49 -3.21 -15.29
N ALA A 107 18.23 -3.15 -15.72
CA ALA A 107 17.39 -1.99 -15.45
C ALA A 107 17.08 -1.93 -13.95
N VAL A 108 17.18 -0.75 -13.34
CA VAL A 108 16.85 -0.57 -11.92
C VAL A 108 15.55 0.21 -11.82
N VAL A 109 14.57 -0.41 -11.19
CA VAL A 109 13.26 0.17 -10.97
C VAL A 109 13.06 0.36 -9.47
N ALA A 110 12.58 1.52 -9.06
CA ALA A 110 12.22 1.79 -7.67
C ALA A 110 10.72 1.75 -7.49
N MET A 111 10.24 1.08 -6.43
CA MET A 111 8.83 1.01 -6.06
C MET A 111 8.58 1.75 -4.76
N SER A 112 7.68 2.73 -4.78
CA SER A 112 7.22 3.44 -3.59
C SER A 112 5.81 2.99 -3.20
N HIS A 113 5.61 2.71 -1.91
CA HIS A 113 4.30 2.37 -1.32
C HIS A 113 3.64 3.56 -0.60
N GLY A 114 4.07 4.75 -0.92
CA GLY A 114 3.78 6.03 -0.32
C GLY A 114 5.10 6.71 0.02
N LEU A 115 5.40 7.80 -0.67
CA LEU A 115 6.71 8.45 -0.63
C LEU A 115 7.13 8.83 0.79
N GLU A 116 8.24 8.28 1.25
CA GLU A 116 8.85 8.57 2.56
C GLU A 116 9.05 10.09 2.77
N GLN A 117 9.41 10.81 1.72
CA GLN A 117 9.59 12.26 1.78
C GLN A 117 8.28 13.00 2.03
N ARG A 118 7.19 12.63 1.36
CA ARG A 118 5.87 13.26 1.57
C ARG A 118 5.32 12.97 2.95
N TYR A 119 5.47 11.73 3.42
CA TYR A 119 5.07 11.38 4.78
C TYR A 119 5.89 12.14 5.82
N TRP A 120 7.19 12.29 5.58
CA TRP A 120 8.04 13.09 6.45
C TRP A 120 7.61 14.55 6.52
N GLU A 121 7.32 15.18 5.38
CA GLU A 121 6.82 16.55 5.31
C GLU A 121 5.49 16.71 6.04
N LEU A 122 4.59 15.74 5.91
CA LEU A 122 3.33 15.70 6.65
C LEU A 122 3.54 15.65 8.17
N ARG A 123 4.46 14.80 8.65
CA ARG A 123 4.79 14.68 10.08
C ARG A 123 5.40 15.95 10.68
N LEU A 124 6.03 16.78 9.86
CA LEU A 124 6.62 18.05 10.29
C LEU A 124 5.63 19.20 10.31
N ARG A 125 4.41 19.06 9.78
CA ARG A 125 3.39 20.13 9.78
C ARG A 125 3.02 20.50 11.21
N LYS A 126 2.82 21.82 11.40
CA LYS A 126 2.42 22.38 12.69
C LYS A 126 0.95 22.77 12.72
N ASP A 127 0.39 23.15 11.57
CA ASP A 127 -0.98 23.63 11.44
C ASP A 127 -1.58 23.16 10.08
N PRO A 128 -2.58 22.28 10.11
CA PRO A 128 -2.91 21.41 11.26
C PRO A 128 -1.74 20.47 11.61
N PRO A 129 -1.61 20.04 12.87
CA PRO A 129 -0.53 19.13 13.27
C PRO A 129 -0.58 17.83 12.45
N GLY A 130 0.58 17.40 11.99
CA GLY A 130 0.71 16.11 11.30
C GLY A 130 0.52 14.95 12.27
N PRO A 131 0.11 13.76 11.77
CA PRO A 131 0.03 12.56 12.59
C PRO A 131 1.44 12.16 13.07
N ASP A 132 1.55 11.69 14.30
CA ASP A 132 2.80 11.17 14.88
C ASP A 132 4.02 12.10 14.67
N PRO A 133 4.05 13.29 15.31
CA PRO A 133 5.16 14.23 15.14
C PRO A 133 6.49 13.61 15.57
N PRO A 134 7.57 13.75 14.78
CA PRO A 134 8.82 13.07 15.05
C PRO A 134 9.54 13.65 16.28
N THR A 135 10.14 12.74 17.07
CA THR A 135 11.03 13.13 18.19
C THR A 135 12.24 13.90 17.66
N TRP A 136 12.94 14.64 18.53
CA TRP A 136 14.13 15.38 18.14
C TRP A 136 15.24 14.47 17.55
N LYS A 137 15.42 13.26 18.08
CA LYS A 137 16.37 12.27 17.54
C LYS A 137 15.98 11.85 16.13
N THR A 138 14.69 11.59 15.91
CA THR A 138 14.15 11.24 14.59
C THR A 138 14.32 12.39 13.60
N ARG A 139 14.11 13.64 14.04
CA ARG A 139 14.33 14.84 13.20
C ARG A 139 15.76 14.97 12.70
N LEU A 140 16.73 14.56 13.48
CA LEU A 140 18.14 14.61 13.10
C LEU A 140 18.56 13.42 12.23
N LEU A 141 18.20 12.20 12.63
CA LEU A 141 18.73 10.97 12.03
C LEU A 141 17.98 10.53 10.76
N PHE A 142 16.67 10.66 10.72
CA PHE A 142 15.86 10.15 9.62
C PHE A 142 16.16 10.81 8.27
N PRO A 143 16.34 12.15 8.19
CA PRO A 143 16.75 12.80 6.95
C PRO A 143 18.12 12.34 6.43
N ALA A 144 19.09 12.18 7.35
CA ALA A 144 20.45 11.78 6.99
C ALA A 144 20.59 10.29 6.62
N THR A 145 19.58 9.48 6.90
CA THR A 145 19.62 8.03 6.67
C THR A 145 18.54 7.59 5.67
N SER A 146 17.33 7.35 6.14
CA SER A 146 16.26 6.79 5.31
C SER A 146 15.84 7.72 4.16
N LEU A 147 15.66 9.02 4.43
CA LEU A 147 15.29 9.95 3.36
C LEU A 147 16.42 10.16 2.35
N TRP A 148 17.66 10.18 2.80
CA TRP A 148 18.81 10.27 1.89
C TRP A 148 18.83 9.04 0.97
N GLN A 149 18.69 7.82 1.51
CA GLN A 149 18.67 6.60 0.70
C GLN A 149 17.51 6.60 -0.30
N SER A 150 16.31 6.94 0.15
CA SER A 150 15.12 7.06 -0.68
C SER A 150 15.35 8.02 -1.86
N ARG A 151 15.72 9.27 -1.57
CA ARG A 151 16.00 10.31 -2.58
C ARG A 151 17.08 9.87 -3.56
N PHE A 152 18.16 9.30 -3.04
CA PHE A 152 19.28 8.84 -3.87
C PHE A 152 18.86 7.73 -4.82
N THR A 153 18.06 6.77 -4.33
CA THR A 153 17.54 5.66 -5.13
C THR A 153 16.58 6.15 -6.20
N LEU A 154 15.56 6.92 -5.81
CA LEU A 154 14.51 7.40 -6.71
C LEU A 154 15.09 8.25 -7.86
N ARG A 155 16.05 9.13 -7.57
CA ARG A 155 16.68 9.99 -8.60
C ARG A 155 17.61 9.25 -9.56
N ARG A 156 18.03 8.04 -9.23
CA ARG A 156 18.97 7.26 -10.05
C ARG A 156 18.39 5.98 -10.61
N ALA A 157 17.18 5.62 -10.22
CA ALA A 157 16.44 4.54 -10.86
C ALA A 157 16.17 4.86 -12.34
N ASP A 158 16.09 3.85 -13.18
CA ASP A 158 15.71 4.01 -14.60
C ASP A 158 14.21 4.30 -14.71
N HIS A 159 13.43 3.81 -13.72
CA HIS A 159 11.99 4.00 -13.64
C HIS A 159 11.51 3.96 -12.19
N VAL A 160 10.41 4.66 -11.90
CA VAL A 160 9.80 4.69 -10.58
C VAL A 160 8.33 4.30 -10.67
N PHE A 161 7.92 3.31 -9.88
CA PHE A 161 6.52 3.03 -9.62
C PHE A 161 6.05 3.74 -8.36
N CYS A 162 4.88 4.36 -8.43
CA CYS A 162 4.16 4.94 -7.30
C CYS A 162 2.69 4.48 -7.30
N LEU A 163 1.98 4.69 -6.20
CA LEU A 163 0.63 4.15 -6.03
C LEU A 163 -0.49 5.19 -6.18
N ASN A 164 -0.15 6.48 -6.28
CA ASN A 164 -1.14 7.55 -6.40
C ASN A 164 -0.62 8.74 -7.20
N GLU A 165 -1.54 9.59 -7.64
CA GLU A 165 -1.23 10.74 -8.51
C GLU A 165 -0.48 11.84 -7.77
N GLU A 166 -0.72 12.04 -6.46
CA GLU A 166 0.04 13.00 -5.67
C GLU A 166 1.50 12.63 -5.55
N ASP A 167 1.82 11.33 -5.39
CA ASP A 167 3.20 10.84 -5.37
C ASP A 167 3.85 11.02 -6.75
N LYS A 168 3.10 10.75 -7.83
CA LYS A 168 3.60 10.95 -9.20
C LYS A 168 3.95 12.42 -9.46
N SER A 169 3.06 13.34 -9.13
CA SER A 169 3.30 14.78 -9.26
C SER A 169 4.48 15.22 -8.41
N PHE A 170 4.56 14.75 -7.15
CA PHE A 170 5.66 15.08 -6.27
C PHE A 170 7.02 14.61 -6.80
N LEU A 171 7.08 13.41 -7.39
CA LEU A 171 8.30 12.89 -8.01
C LEU A 171 8.74 13.73 -9.20
N ALA A 172 7.79 14.12 -10.06
CA ALA A 172 8.09 15.00 -11.21
C ALA A 172 8.58 16.39 -10.75
N ASP A 173 7.83 17.03 -9.84
CA ASP A 173 8.06 18.43 -9.45
C ASP A 173 9.26 18.60 -8.51
N ARG A 174 9.37 17.75 -7.49
CA ARG A 174 10.36 17.93 -6.40
C ARG A 174 11.62 17.11 -6.62
N PHE A 175 11.55 15.99 -7.32
CA PHE A 175 12.71 15.15 -7.64
C PHE A 175 13.19 15.36 -9.06
N HIS A 176 12.44 16.13 -9.87
CA HIS A 176 12.73 16.44 -11.28
C HIS A 176 12.89 15.17 -12.13
N LEU A 177 12.05 14.17 -11.84
CA LEU A 177 11.99 12.97 -12.66
C LEU A 177 11.12 13.22 -13.90
N HIS A 178 11.58 12.72 -15.04
CA HIS A 178 10.80 12.84 -16.27
C HIS A 178 9.48 12.04 -16.13
N PRO A 179 8.30 12.61 -16.51
CA PRO A 179 7.00 11.95 -16.33
C PRO A 179 6.91 10.56 -16.97
N GLU A 180 7.60 10.30 -18.08
CA GLU A 180 7.66 8.99 -18.73
C GLU A 180 8.40 7.93 -17.90
N ASN A 181 9.26 8.34 -16.97
CA ASN A 181 9.96 7.45 -16.04
C ASN A 181 9.20 7.23 -14.75
N ILE A 182 7.96 7.69 -14.64
CA ILE A 182 7.10 7.51 -13.47
C ILE A 182 5.80 6.85 -13.90
N THR A 183 5.53 5.67 -13.40
CA THR A 183 4.28 4.96 -13.68
C THR A 183 3.52 4.70 -12.39
N ARG A 184 2.21 5.00 -12.41
CA ARG A 184 1.30 4.66 -11.33
C ARG A 184 0.82 3.23 -11.48
N VAL A 185 0.92 2.44 -10.40
CA VAL A 185 0.42 1.08 -10.31
C VAL A 185 -0.61 1.01 -9.20
N PHE A 186 -1.76 0.43 -9.47
CA PHE A 186 -2.78 0.25 -8.44
C PHE A 186 -2.64 -1.10 -7.75
N PRO A 187 -2.88 -1.17 -6.42
CA PRO A 187 -3.15 -2.44 -5.78
C PRO A 187 -4.48 -3.00 -6.28
N ALA A 188 -4.66 -4.29 -6.12
CA ALA A 188 -5.85 -4.99 -6.55
C ALA A 188 -6.36 -5.94 -5.46
N ALA A 189 -7.61 -6.37 -5.56
CA ALA A 189 -8.17 -7.40 -4.69
C ALA A 189 -8.25 -8.74 -5.42
N GLY A 190 -8.19 -9.82 -4.64
CA GLY A 190 -8.41 -11.17 -5.16
C GLY A 190 -9.88 -11.43 -5.52
N PRO A 191 -10.14 -12.51 -6.30
CA PRO A 191 -11.50 -12.86 -6.73
C PRO A 191 -12.45 -13.17 -5.59
N GLU A 192 -11.95 -13.55 -4.41
CA GLU A 192 -12.73 -13.78 -3.21
C GLU A 192 -13.52 -12.55 -2.76
N PHE A 193 -12.95 -11.35 -2.92
CA PHE A 193 -13.61 -10.09 -2.55
C PHE A 193 -14.71 -9.71 -3.55
N SER A 194 -14.47 -9.84 -4.84
CA SER A 194 -15.48 -9.54 -5.85
C SER A 194 -16.64 -10.55 -5.83
N SER A 195 -16.35 -11.83 -5.56
CA SER A 195 -17.38 -12.87 -5.39
C SER A 195 -18.28 -12.58 -4.17
N ALA A 196 -17.75 -11.94 -3.13
CA ALA A 196 -18.52 -11.57 -1.95
C ALA A 196 -19.56 -10.47 -2.24
N ALA A 197 -19.34 -9.59 -3.22
CA ALA A 197 -20.25 -8.49 -3.54
C ALA A 197 -21.69 -8.96 -3.87
N ASN A 198 -21.83 -10.09 -4.55
CA ASN A 198 -23.13 -10.65 -4.92
C ASN A 198 -23.96 -11.12 -3.71
N ARG A 199 -23.31 -11.35 -2.57
CA ARG A 199 -23.93 -11.79 -1.31
C ARG A 199 -24.22 -10.65 -0.35
N ARG A 200 -23.85 -9.39 -0.70
CA ARG A 200 -24.03 -8.25 0.18
C ARG A 200 -25.50 -7.90 0.40
N ASN A 201 -25.90 -7.85 1.65
CA ASN A 201 -27.24 -7.44 2.06
C ASN A 201 -27.24 -5.97 2.53
N TYR A 202 -27.87 -5.09 1.74
CA TYR A 202 -28.01 -3.66 2.07
C TYR A 202 -29.28 -3.33 2.86
N ASP A 203 -30.21 -4.29 3.02
CA ASP A 203 -31.52 -4.07 3.61
C ASP A 203 -31.52 -4.27 5.14
N ARG A 204 -30.44 -4.83 5.68
CA ARG A 204 -30.26 -4.97 7.12
C ARG A 204 -30.03 -3.63 7.80
N PRO A 205 -30.34 -3.48 9.11
CA PRO A 205 -30.00 -2.27 9.87
C PRO A 205 -28.50 -1.94 9.77
N CYS A 206 -28.20 -0.68 9.52
CA CYS A 206 -26.83 -0.18 9.44
C CYS A 206 -26.32 0.17 10.84
N ASN A 207 -25.65 -0.76 11.48
CA ASN A 207 -25.17 -0.60 12.87
C ASN A 207 -23.77 -1.19 13.11
N ARG A 208 -23.03 -1.56 12.04
CA ARG A 208 -21.69 -2.17 12.12
C ARG A 208 -20.72 -1.43 11.23
N VAL A 209 -19.75 -0.80 11.85
CA VAL A 209 -18.68 -0.07 11.17
C VAL A 209 -17.40 -0.89 11.24
N LEU A 210 -16.61 -0.91 10.18
CA LEU A 210 -15.34 -1.62 10.12
C LEU A 210 -14.18 -0.67 9.82
N PHE A 211 -13.12 -0.78 10.58
CA PHE A 211 -11.80 -0.27 10.25
C PHE A 211 -10.87 -1.45 9.87
N SER A 212 -10.05 -1.30 8.84
CA SER A 212 -9.04 -2.30 8.49
C SER A 212 -7.69 -1.65 8.23
N GLY A 213 -6.70 -2.05 9.02
CA GLY A 213 -5.32 -1.58 8.92
C GLY A 213 -4.57 -1.62 10.23
N THR A 214 -3.24 -1.47 10.16
CA THR A 214 -2.37 -1.41 11.34
C THR A 214 -2.82 -0.29 12.28
N TRP A 215 -2.84 -0.57 13.59
CA TRP A 215 -3.30 0.37 14.61
C TRP A 215 -2.22 1.41 14.92
N ILE A 216 -2.07 2.41 14.05
CA ILE A 216 -1.09 3.49 14.11
C ILE A 216 -1.70 4.84 13.74
N GLU A 217 -1.15 5.93 14.26
CA GLU A 217 -1.62 7.31 14.07
C GLU A 217 -1.83 7.70 12.60
N ARG A 218 -0.93 7.29 11.72
CA ARG A 218 -1.01 7.55 10.28
C ARG A 218 -2.31 7.04 9.64
N LYS A 219 -2.88 5.98 10.18
CA LYS A 219 -4.14 5.37 9.74
C LYS A 219 -5.39 6.06 10.30
N GLY A 220 -5.22 7.10 11.13
CA GLY A 220 -6.33 7.86 11.70
C GLY A 220 -7.04 7.14 12.84
N ILE A 221 -6.29 6.40 13.67
CA ILE A 221 -6.89 5.65 14.80
C ILE A 221 -7.59 6.57 15.80
N ARG A 222 -7.10 7.79 16.05
CA ARG A 222 -7.79 8.75 16.92
C ARG A 222 -9.16 9.12 16.34
N GLN A 223 -9.25 9.29 15.02
CA GLN A 223 -10.51 9.55 14.35
C GLN A 223 -11.48 8.36 14.48
N VAL A 224 -10.97 7.12 14.39
CA VAL A 224 -11.80 5.92 14.62
C VAL A 224 -12.36 5.93 16.02
N ILE A 225 -11.52 6.22 17.05
CA ILE A 225 -11.91 6.27 18.47
C ILE A 225 -12.99 7.36 18.69
N GLU A 226 -12.72 8.58 18.23
CA GLU A 226 -13.64 9.72 18.37
C GLU A 226 -14.97 9.46 17.67
N VAL A 227 -14.93 9.01 16.41
CA VAL A 227 -16.12 8.70 15.61
C VAL A 227 -16.95 7.60 16.27
N PHE A 228 -16.32 6.51 16.70
CA PHE A 228 -17.05 5.43 17.35
C PHE A 228 -17.64 5.84 18.70
N SER A 229 -16.92 6.66 19.47
CA SER A 229 -17.43 7.20 20.74
C SER A 229 -18.68 8.03 20.53
N VAL A 230 -18.71 8.90 19.53
CA VAL A 230 -19.90 9.73 19.19
C VAL A 230 -21.04 8.86 18.66
N LEU A 231 -20.75 7.98 17.68
CA LEU A 231 -21.77 7.11 17.07
C LEU A 231 -22.40 6.15 18.09
N SER A 232 -21.60 5.59 19.00
CA SER A 232 -22.10 4.67 20.02
C SER A 232 -23.00 5.34 21.06
N GLY A 233 -22.80 6.65 21.31
CA GLY A 233 -23.67 7.47 22.15
C GLY A 233 -25.03 7.78 21.49
N ARG A 234 -25.02 8.05 20.17
CA ARG A 234 -26.24 8.39 19.40
C ARG A 234 -27.00 7.15 18.91
N HIS A 235 -26.30 6.05 18.67
CA HIS A 235 -26.83 4.79 18.15
C HIS A 235 -26.44 3.63 19.09
N PRO A 236 -27.23 3.28 20.11
CA PRO A 236 -26.86 2.29 21.12
C PRO A 236 -26.56 0.89 20.57
N SER A 237 -27.06 0.53 19.40
CA SER A 237 -26.78 -0.75 18.71
C SER A 237 -25.49 -0.74 17.89
N MET A 238 -24.80 0.41 17.77
CA MET A 238 -23.59 0.54 16.95
C MET A 238 -22.46 -0.36 17.48
N ARG A 239 -21.78 -1.04 16.55
CA ARG A 239 -20.62 -1.90 16.80
C ARG A 239 -19.46 -1.53 15.89
N LEU A 240 -18.24 -1.74 16.39
CA LEU A 240 -17.01 -1.50 15.63
C LEU A 240 -16.26 -2.82 15.44
N GLY A 241 -15.89 -3.10 14.21
CA GLY A 241 -14.90 -4.14 13.88
C GLY A 241 -13.55 -3.52 13.56
N ILE A 242 -12.49 -4.23 13.94
CA ILE A 242 -11.11 -3.82 13.64
C ILE A 242 -10.39 -5.04 13.07
N LEU A 243 -9.93 -4.93 11.81
CA LEU A 243 -9.15 -5.93 11.10
C LEU A 243 -7.70 -5.48 10.94
N GLY A 244 -6.77 -6.42 11.06
CA GLY A 244 -5.37 -6.18 10.72
C GLY A 244 -4.65 -5.18 11.61
N ALA A 245 -5.04 -5.06 12.89
CA ALA A 245 -4.48 -4.09 13.83
C ALA A 245 -2.95 -4.21 13.99
N GLY A 246 -2.37 -5.40 13.84
CA GLY A 246 -0.94 -5.65 13.98
C GLY A 246 -0.42 -5.54 15.42
N VAL A 247 -1.33 -5.39 16.39
CA VAL A 247 -1.07 -5.35 17.83
C VAL A 247 -2.11 -6.21 18.56
N PRO A 248 -1.86 -6.64 19.81
CA PRO A 248 -2.83 -7.38 20.59
C PRO A 248 -4.17 -6.63 20.77
N ALA A 249 -5.27 -7.36 20.81
CA ALA A 249 -6.61 -6.79 21.02
C ALA A 249 -6.69 -5.93 22.29
N SER A 250 -6.02 -6.32 23.37
CA SER A 250 -5.94 -5.55 24.61
C SER A 250 -5.34 -4.15 24.42
N SER A 251 -4.33 -4.03 23.53
CA SER A 251 -3.72 -2.73 23.22
C SER A 251 -4.67 -1.82 22.46
N VAL A 252 -5.45 -2.38 21.52
CA VAL A 252 -6.48 -1.63 20.80
C VAL A 252 -7.59 -1.19 21.74
N LEU A 253 -8.11 -2.10 22.58
CA LEU A 253 -9.20 -1.82 23.51
C LEU A 253 -8.81 -0.79 24.58
N ALA A 254 -7.54 -0.75 24.97
CA ALA A 254 -7.04 0.23 25.94
C ALA A 254 -7.21 1.70 25.49
N ASP A 255 -7.31 1.95 24.17
CA ASP A 255 -7.56 3.28 23.62
C ASP A 255 -9.04 3.72 23.69
N PHE A 256 -9.95 2.80 24.06
CA PHE A 256 -11.39 3.06 24.18
C PHE A 256 -11.85 3.03 25.65
N SER A 257 -12.95 3.75 25.93
CA SER A 257 -13.62 3.62 27.23
C SER A 257 -14.08 2.17 27.47
N ALA A 258 -13.89 1.66 28.70
CA ALA A 258 -14.26 0.31 29.08
C ALA A 258 -15.74 -0.02 28.80
N SER A 259 -16.63 0.97 28.88
CA SER A 259 -18.06 0.83 28.56
C SER A 259 -18.33 0.47 27.10
N LEU A 260 -17.37 0.70 26.21
CA LEU A 260 -17.49 0.40 24.77
C LEU A 260 -16.90 -0.96 24.38
N HIS A 261 -16.12 -1.61 25.25
CA HIS A 261 -15.38 -2.84 24.90
C HIS A 261 -16.31 -3.96 24.40
N SER A 262 -17.49 -4.11 24.98
CA SER A 262 -18.48 -5.13 24.54
C SER A 262 -19.06 -4.89 23.14
N ARG A 263 -18.85 -3.71 22.58
CA ARG A 263 -19.31 -3.31 21.22
C ARG A 263 -18.18 -3.31 20.21
N ILE A 264 -16.94 -3.63 20.61
CA ILE A 264 -15.76 -3.62 19.75
C ILE A 264 -15.29 -5.06 19.55
N THR A 265 -15.10 -5.44 18.28
CA THR A 265 -14.53 -6.73 17.91
C THR A 265 -13.20 -6.48 17.23
N VAL A 266 -12.11 -6.88 17.87
CA VAL A 266 -10.77 -6.90 17.24
C VAL A 266 -10.56 -8.31 16.69
N HIS A 267 -10.54 -8.43 15.37
CA HIS A 267 -10.37 -9.71 14.70
C HIS A 267 -8.92 -10.20 14.81
N PRO A 268 -8.71 -11.51 14.98
CA PRO A 268 -7.38 -12.10 14.81
C PRO A 268 -6.90 -11.93 13.35
N PRO A 269 -5.64 -12.24 13.04
CA PRO A 269 -5.20 -12.35 11.66
C PRO A 269 -6.08 -13.33 10.89
N LEU A 270 -6.63 -12.89 9.76
CA LEU A 270 -7.53 -13.66 8.90
C LEU A 270 -6.87 -13.99 7.58
N SER A 271 -7.25 -15.11 6.99
CA SER A 271 -6.95 -15.41 5.58
C SER A 271 -7.75 -14.47 4.65
N HIS A 272 -7.37 -14.39 3.38
CA HIS A 272 -8.08 -13.50 2.43
C HIS A 272 -9.55 -13.88 2.22
N PRO A 273 -9.90 -15.17 2.06
CA PRO A 273 -11.30 -15.56 2.03
C PRO A 273 -12.06 -15.18 3.31
N ASP A 274 -11.44 -15.37 4.48
CA ASP A 274 -12.05 -15.00 5.76
C ASP A 274 -12.19 -13.48 5.91
N CYS A 275 -11.24 -12.70 5.38
CA CYS A 275 -11.36 -11.24 5.32
C CYS A 275 -12.54 -10.80 4.44
N ALA A 276 -12.71 -11.40 3.27
CA ALA A 276 -13.84 -11.12 2.39
C ALA A 276 -15.17 -11.46 3.05
N GLU A 277 -15.23 -12.60 3.76
CA GLU A 277 -16.41 -13.01 4.53
C GLU A 277 -16.68 -12.06 5.71
N ALA A 278 -15.64 -11.69 6.45
CA ALA A 278 -15.77 -10.74 7.56
C ALA A 278 -16.32 -9.39 7.09
N LEU A 279 -15.86 -8.88 5.93
CA LEU A 279 -16.36 -7.63 5.34
C LEU A 279 -17.87 -7.65 5.09
N LEU A 280 -18.46 -8.79 4.73
CA LEU A 280 -19.92 -8.94 4.59
C LEU A 280 -20.68 -8.74 5.89
N GLY A 281 -20.02 -8.96 7.03
CA GLY A 281 -20.59 -8.75 8.36
C GLY A 281 -20.79 -7.28 8.75
N TYR A 282 -20.22 -6.32 8.01
CA TYR A 282 -20.24 -4.89 8.32
C TYR A 282 -20.99 -4.07 7.28
N ASP A 283 -21.42 -2.86 7.66
CA ASP A 283 -22.32 -2.03 6.86
C ASP A 283 -21.60 -0.81 6.24
N VAL A 284 -20.57 -0.31 6.92
CA VAL A 284 -19.75 0.83 6.49
C VAL A 284 -18.28 0.54 6.76
N PHE A 285 -17.43 0.80 5.76
CA PHE A 285 -15.98 0.73 5.91
C PHE A 285 -15.39 2.11 6.15
N LEU A 286 -14.57 2.25 7.19
CA LEU A 286 -13.85 3.49 7.53
C LEU A 286 -12.36 3.36 7.22
N SER A 287 -11.83 4.35 6.48
CA SER A 287 -10.40 4.49 6.23
C SER A 287 -9.98 5.94 6.42
N PRO A 288 -9.89 6.45 7.67
CA PRO A 288 -9.63 7.86 7.96
C PRO A 288 -8.15 8.21 7.94
N SER A 289 -7.36 7.57 7.08
CA SER A 289 -5.91 7.72 7.01
C SER A 289 -5.49 9.13 6.65
N PHE A 290 -4.38 9.59 7.24
CA PHE A 290 -3.73 10.85 6.88
C PHE A 290 -2.80 10.72 5.68
N PHE A 291 -2.22 9.54 5.51
CA PHE A 291 -1.27 9.28 4.43
C PHE A 291 -1.23 7.79 4.09
N GLU A 292 -1.30 7.49 2.79
CA GLU A 292 -1.17 6.15 2.20
C GLU A 292 -0.54 6.24 0.81
N GLY A 293 -0.03 5.11 0.29
CA GLY A 293 0.07 4.95 -1.16
C GLY A 293 -1.35 4.87 -1.74
N THR A 294 -1.83 3.67 -1.96
CA THR A 294 -3.25 3.34 -2.15
C THR A 294 -3.55 2.17 -1.22
N PRO A 295 -4.48 2.31 -0.25
CA PRO A 295 -4.71 1.26 0.73
C PRO A 295 -5.33 0.02 0.08
N LEU A 296 -4.65 -1.12 0.17
CA LEU A 296 -5.19 -2.40 -0.33
C LEU A 296 -6.53 -2.74 0.33
N ALA A 297 -6.66 -2.54 1.64
CA ALA A 297 -7.89 -2.78 2.38
C ALA A 297 -9.08 -1.94 1.88
N LEU A 298 -8.85 -0.74 1.35
CA LEU A 298 -9.90 0.07 0.72
C LEU A 298 -10.38 -0.57 -0.59
N ILE A 299 -9.46 -1.04 -1.43
CA ILE A 299 -9.81 -1.74 -2.68
C ILE A 299 -10.57 -3.03 -2.36
N GLU A 300 -10.11 -3.80 -1.39
CA GLU A 300 -10.78 -5.02 -0.92
C GLU A 300 -12.21 -4.73 -0.42
N ALA A 301 -12.36 -3.67 0.37
CA ALA A 301 -13.67 -3.23 0.83
C ALA A 301 -14.58 -2.83 -0.34
N MET A 302 -14.10 -1.99 -1.27
CA MET A 302 -14.84 -1.60 -2.47
C MET A 302 -15.27 -2.81 -3.28
N CYS A 303 -14.37 -3.79 -3.49
CA CYS A 303 -14.70 -5.03 -4.21
C CYS A 303 -15.85 -5.82 -3.57
N THR A 304 -15.99 -5.80 -2.24
CA THR A 304 -17.13 -6.48 -1.56
C THR A 304 -18.43 -5.68 -1.59
N GLY A 305 -18.42 -4.48 -2.18
CA GLY A 305 -19.58 -3.60 -2.22
C GLY A 305 -19.96 -2.97 -0.88
N ILE A 306 -19.07 -2.97 0.13
CA ILE A 306 -19.32 -2.23 1.37
C ILE A 306 -19.19 -0.72 1.09
N PRO A 307 -20.17 0.12 1.47
CA PRO A 307 -20.03 1.58 1.36
C PRO A 307 -18.81 2.06 2.14
N VAL A 308 -17.99 2.89 1.49
CA VAL A 308 -16.74 3.36 2.07
C VAL A 308 -16.82 4.84 2.44
N VAL A 309 -16.30 5.19 3.62
CA VAL A 309 -16.03 6.55 4.06
C VAL A 309 -14.53 6.67 4.26
N THR A 310 -13.88 7.54 3.52
CA THR A 310 -12.42 7.69 3.55
C THR A 310 -11.99 9.15 3.41
N THR A 311 -10.71 9.43 3.49
CA THR A 311 -10.17 10.78 3.43
C THR A 311 -9.73 11.18 2.03
N ALA A 312 -9.93 12.46 1.69
CA ALA A 312 -9.58 13.04 0.39
C ALA A 312 -8.07 13.33 0.29
N THR A 313 -7.23 12.29 0.41
CA THR A 313 -5.77 12.41 0.31
C THR A 313 -5.16 11.16 -0.34
N CYS A 314 -4.01 11.32 -0.96
CA CYS A 314 -3.22 10.25 -1.56
C CYS A 314 -4.08 9.33 -2.46
N GLY A 315 -3.81 8.02 -2.45
CA GLY A 315 -4.54 7.07 -3.26
C GLY A 315 -6.01 6.88 -2.91
N MET A 316 -6.49 7.31 -1.73
CA MET A 316 -7.91 7.26 -1.41
C MET A 316 -8.74 8.11 -2.38
N LYS A 317 -8.32 9.35 -2.67
CA LYS A 317 -9.02 10.24 -3.62
C LYS A 317 -8.84 9.85 -5.08
N ASP A 318 -7.89 8.96 -5.37
CA ASP A 318 -7.70 8.45 -6.72
C ASP A 318 -8.66 7.29 -7.05
N VAL A 319 -9.14 6.59 -6.02
CA VAL A 319 -10.00 5.41 -6.18
C VAL A 319 -11.44 5.66 -5.75
N VAL A 320 -11.66 6.62 -4.85
CA VAL A 320 -13.00 7.01 -4.41
C VAL A 320 -13.39 8.36 -5.03
N GLU A 321 -14.54 8.38 -5.69
CA GLU A 321 -15.20 9.56 -6.22
C GLU A 321 -16.38 9.89 -5.31
N ASP A 322 -16.32 11.09 -4.67
CA ASP A 322 -17.28 11.49 -3.64
C ASP A 322 -18.73 11.47 -4.15
N GLY A 323 -19.61 10.86 -3.35
CA GLY A 323 -21.03 10.70 -3.68
C GLY A 323 -21.34 9.73 -4.82
N ARG A 324 -20.34 9.15 -5.52
CA ARG A 324 -20.54 8.20 -6.60
C ARG A 324 -20.26 6.75 -6.17
N ASN A 325 -19.06 6.44 -5.69
CA ASN A 325 -18.64 5.10 -5.25
C ASN A 325 -18.13 5.06 -3.81
N GLY A 326 -18.30 6.15 -3.06
CA GLY A 326 -17.94 6.29 -1.66
C GLY A 326 -18.14 7.73 -1.20
N LEU A 327 -17.75 8.02 0.04
CA LEU A 327 -17.78 9.36 0.62
C LEU A 327 -16.37 9.79 1.01
N LEU A 328 -15.98 11.01 0.59
CA LEU A 328 -14.68 11.61 0.89
C LEU A 328 -14.83 12.72 1.92
N VAL A 329 -13.95 12.71 2.91
CA VAL A 329 -13.87 13.76 3.94
C VAL A 329 -12.46 14.32 4.03
N ALA A 330 -12.30 15.54 4.56
CA ALA A 330 -10.97 16.06 4.84
C ALA A 330 -10.25 15.22 5.92
N PRO A 331 -8.94 14.94 5.78
CA PRO A 331 -8.17 14.24 6.79
C PRO A 331 -8.27 14.92 8.16
N GLY A 332 -8.42 14.13 9.22
CA GLY A 332 -8.55 14.60 10.60
C GLY A 332 -9.92 15.14 11.01
N ASN A 333 -10.89 15.22 10.09
CA ASN A 333 -12.23 15.75 10.38
C ASN A 333 -13.19 14.64 10.86
N SER A 334 -13.08 14.29 12.14
CA SER A 334 -13.95 13.27 12.78
C SER A 334 -15.44 13.63 12.68
N GLY A 335 -15.79 14.93 12.78
CA GLY A 335 -17.17 15.37 12.67
C GLY A 335 -17.78 15.14 11.28
N ALA A 336 -16.98 15.32 10.22
CA ALA A 336 -17.42 14.99 8.86
C ALA A 336 -17.58 13.48 8.67
N ILE A 337 -16.69 12.66 9.25
CA ILE A 337 -16.82 11.19 9.22
C ILE A 337 -18.13 10.76 9.91
N VAL A 338 -18.42 11.31 11.11
CA VAL A 338 -19.69 11.02 11.83
C VAL A 338 -20.88 11.32 10.93
N ARG A 339 -20.95 12.52 10.34
CA ARG A 339 -22.06 12.91 9.43
C ARG A 339 -22.18 11.97 8.24
N SER A 340 -21.07 11.58 7.63
CA SER A 340 -21.05 10.64 6.49
C SER A 340 -21.59 9.25 6.90
N VAL A 341 -21.19 8.74 8.06
CA VAL A 341 -21.71 7.47 8.58
C VAL A 341 -23.21 7.58 8.91
N GLU A 342 -23.64 8.66 9.57
CA GLU A 342 -25.06 8.90 9.88
C GLU A 342 -25.92 9.02 8.61
N LEU A 343 -25.40 9.65 7.56
CA LEU A 343 -26.05 9.67 6.25
C LEU A 343 -26.27 8.26 5.72
N LEU A 344 -25.26 7.41 5.82
CA LEU A 344 -25.35 6.00 5.40
C LEU A 344 -26.26 5.15 6.34
N ILE A 345 -26.36 5.48 7.61
CA ILE A 345 -27.31 4.84 8.55
C ILE A 345 -28.74 5.12 8.11
N ASN A 346 -29.04 6.36 7.76
CA ASN A 346 -30.39 6.83 7.50
C ASN A 346 -30.88 6.60 6.07
N ASP A 347 -29.97 6.38 5.11
CA ASP A 347 -30.31 6.21 3.68
C ASP A 347 -29.80 4.87 3.13
N SER A 348 -30.67 3.85 3.14
CA SER A 348 -30.35 2.53 2.59
C SER A 348 -30.20 2.54 1.06
N SER A 349 -30.88 3.42 0.37
CA SER A 349 -30.78 3.58 -1.08
C SER A 349 -29.41 4.12 -1.47
N LEU A 350 -28.92 5.12 -0.73
CA LEU A 350 -27.56 5.64 -0.88
C LEU A 350 -26.51 4.56 -0.60
N ARG A 351 -26.67 3.80 0.51
CA ARG A 351 -25.76 2.68 0.83
C ARG A 351 -25.66 1.69 -0.31
N ARG A 352 -26.81 1.27 -0.84
CA ARG A 352 -26.89 0.32 -1.96
C ARG A 352 -26.22 0.89 -3.22
N ARG A 353 -26.52 2.14 -3.57
CA ARG A 353 -25.99 2.81 -4.76
C ARG A 353 -24.46 2.93 -4.70
N LEU A 354 -23.93 3.48 -3.59
CA LEU A 354 -22.48 3.65 -3.41
C LEU A 354 -21.74 2.31 -3.37
N GLY A 355 -22.27 1.33 -2.64
CA GLY A 355 -21.65 0.01 -2.53
C GLY A 355 -21.61 -0.75 -3.85
N LYS A 356 -22.69 -0.76 -4.60
CA LYS A 356 -22.72 -1.39 -5.94
C LYS A 356 -21.76 -0.72 -6.89
N GLN A 357 -21.76 0.61 -6.95
CA GLN A 357 -20.85 1.36 -7.80
C GLN A 357 -19.38 1.14 -7.43
N ALA A 358 -19.08 1.05 -6.12
CA ALA A 358 -17.74 0.72 -5.65
C ALA A 358 -17.28 -0.67 -6.13
N ALA A 359 -18.16 -1.67 -6.02
CA ALA A 359 -17.86 -3.04 -6.47
C ALA A 359 -17.63 -3.11 -8.00
N GLU A 360 -18.48 -2.47 -8.78
CA GLU A 360 -18.35 -2.41 -10.24
C GLU A 360 -17.04 -1.74 -10.68
N ASP A 361 -16.72 -0.59 -10.10
CA ASP A 361 -15.49 0.15 -10.41
C ASP A 361 -14.25 -0.66 -10.01
N ALA A 362 -14.27 -1.26 -8.82
CA ALA A 362 -13.14 -2.02 -8.31
C ALA A 362 -12.90 -3.30 -9.12
N ALA A 363 -13.94 -4.07 -9.41
CA ALA A 363 -13.83 -5.29 -10.22
C ALA A 363 -13.32 -5.03 -11.64
N ARG A 364 -13.62 -3.86 -12.20
CA ARG A 364 -13.20 -3.49 -13.55
C ARG A 364 -11.75 -2.98 -13.60
N LYS A 365 -11.34 -2.17 -12.60
CA LYS A 365 -10.08 -1.40 -12.66
C LYS A 365 -8.95 -2.01 -11.84
N TYR A 366 -9.29 -2.64 -10.71
CA TYR A 366 -8.29 -3.03 -9.70
C TYR A 366 -8.12 -4.54 -9.65
N THR A 367 -7.60 -5.11 -10.75
CA THR A 367 -7.25 -6.53 -10.89
C THR A 367 -5.73 -6.72 -10.91
N TRP A 368 -5.25 -7.83 -10.38
CA TRP A 368 -3.80 -8.15 -10.39
C TRP A 368 -3.28 -8.24 -11.81
N ARG A 369 -4.10 -8.74 -12.74
CA ARG A 369 -3.76 -8.80 -14.16
C ARG A 369 -3.50 -7.42 -14.75
N ALA A 370 -4.39 -6.45 -14.52
CA ALA A 370 -4.22 -5.07 -14.99
C ALA A 370 -2.98 -4.40 -14.39
N ALA A 371 -2.72 -4.62 -13.09
CA ALA A 371 -1.50 -4.13 -12.44
C ALA A 371 -0.23 -4.74 -13.06
N ALA A 372 -0.24 -6.04 -13.33
CA ALA A 372 0.88 -6.74 -13.97
C ALA A 372 1.11 -6.29 -15.42
N GLU A 373 0.06 -5.99 -16.19
CA GLU A 373 0.16 -5.43 -17.55
C GLU A 373 0.90 -4.09 -17.55
N ILE A 374 0.59 -3.21 -16.59
CA ILE A 374 1.28 -1.91 -16.42
C ILE A 374 2.76 -2.14 -16.12
N VAL A 375 3.09 -3.04 -15.18
CA VAL A 375 4.47 -3.33 -14.80
C VAL A 375 5.23 -4.00 -15.95
N ASN A 376 4.61 -4.94 -16.65
CA ASN A 376 5.21 -5.60 -17.82
C ASN A 376 5.52 -4.61 -18.95
N ALA A 377 4.62 -3.66 -19.22
CA ALA A 377 4.83 -2.62 -20.22
C ALA A 377 6.06 -1.75 -19.88
N ALA A 378 6.17 -1.32 -18.62
CA ALA A 378 7.30 -0.53 -18.15
C ALA A 378 8.61 -1.32 -18.23
N TYR A 379 8.66 -2.55 -17.72
CA TYR A 379 9.85 -3.40 -17.78
C TYR A 379 10.29 -3.66 -19.23
N SER A 380 9.33 -4.00 -20.11
CA SER A 380 9.62 -4.27 -21.52
C SER A 380 10.10 -3.03 -22.25
N GLY A 381 9.54 -1.86 -21.97
CA GLY A 381 9.99 -0.58 -22.52
C GLY A 381 11.43 -0.26 -22.13
N LEU A 382 11.78 -0.44 -20.84
CA LEU A 382 13.14 -0.23 -20.36
C LEU A 382 14.17 -1.15 -21.05
N LEU A 383 13.82 -2.41 -21.30
CA LEU A 383 14.72 -3.34 -21.98
C LEU A 383 14.93 -2.99 -23.46
N LYS A 384 13.89 -2.52 -24.16
CA LYS A 384 13.98 -2.03 -25.54
C LYS A 384 14.88 -0.80 -25.62
N SER A 385 14.62 0.22 -24.81
CA SER A 385 15.45 1.44 -24.76
C SER A 385 16.93 1.13 -24.50
N LYS A 386 17.23 0.18 -23.62
CA LYS A 386 18.62 -0.25 -23.37
C LYS A 386 19.24 -1.02 -24.54
N ALA A 387 18.46 -1.72 -25.34
CA ALA A 387 18.95 -2.40 -26.54
C ALA A 387 19.29 -1.42 -27.64
N ASP A 388 18.47 -0.38 -27.82
CA ASP A 388 18.65 0.65 -28.86
C ASP A 388 19.84 1.58 -28.59
N HIS A 389 20.35 1.63 -27.35
CA HIS A 389 21.52 2.45 -26.96
C HIS A 389 22.82 1.63 -26.88
N ARG A 390 22.83 0.36 -27.28
CA ARG A 390 23.99 -0.53 -27.36
C ARG A 390 24.47 -0.67 -28.80
#